data_829780e112000749ff032cc4d2d4a3d7
#
_entry.id   829780e112000749ff032cc4d2d4a3d7
#
_cell.length_a   1.000
_cell.length_b   1.000
_cell.length_c   1.000
_cell.angle_alpha   90.00
_cell.angle_beta   90.00
_cell.angle_gamma   90.00
#
_symmetry.space_group_name_H-M   'P 1'
#
loop_
_entity.id
_entity.type
_entity.pdbx_description
1 polymer ?
#
loop_
_entity_poly.entity_id
_entity_poly.type
_entity_poly.pdbx_seq_one_letter_code
_entity_poly.pdbx_strand_id
1 'polypeptide(L)'
;ARKAGMTREDLLKGNAQIAEQFGKDIKSYCPDVKHVVVVFNPADITGLITLIYAGLKPSQVSTLAALDSTRLRSELAKYFKISPDEIRNCRTYGGHGEQMAVFASTTLVAGRPLSELIGREMPEGDWHDLQQRVIQGGKHIIDLRGRSSFQSPAYLSICMIAAAMGGRPFGYPAGVFVHNDRFKHCLLYT
;
A
#
# COMPACT_ATOMS: atom_id res chain seq x y z
N ALA A 1 -4.62 16.45 -5.60
CA ALA A 1 -5.80 15.97 -4.83
C ALA A 1 -7.04 16.03 -5.72
N ARG A 2 -7.93 15.05 -5.61
CA ARG A 2 -9.18 15.00 -6.39
C ARG A 2 -10.06 16.22 -6.05
N LYS A 3 -10.43 17.00 -7.06
CA LYS A 3 -11.38 18.11 -6.91
C LYS A 3 -12.81 17.61 -7.16
N ALA A 4 -13.80 18.32 -6.64
CA ALA A 4 -15.21 18.03 -6.93
C ALA A 4 -15.43 18.04 -8.46
N GLY A 5 -16.14 17.03 -8.98
CA GLY A 5 -16.41 16.90 -10.41
C GLY A 5 -15.33 16.18 -11.25
N MET A 6 -14.14 15.92 -10.72
CA MET A 6 -13.12 15.16 -11.45
C MET A 6 -13.47 13.66 -11.51
N THR A 7 -13.34 13.08 -12.70
CA THR A 7 -13.43 11.64 -12.91
C THR A 7 -12.17 10.93 -12.40
N ARG A 8 -12.21 9.60 -12.30
CA ARG A 8 -11.00 8.79 -12.03
C ARG A 8 -9.96 8.92 -13.15
N GLU A 9 -10.43 9.09 -14.37
CA GLU A 9 -9.59 9.21 -15.56
C GLU A 9 -8.87 10.57 -15.61
N ASP A 10 -9.54 11.65 -15.24
CA ASP A 10 -8.92 12.98 -15.12
C ASP A 10 -7.83 12.99 -14.05
N LEU A 11 -8.10 12.33 -12.91
CA LEU A 11 -7.12 12.19 -11.85
C LEU A 11 -5.90 11.37 -12.31
N LEU A 12 -6.14 10.28 -13.06
CA LEU A 12 -5.08 9.46 -13.61
C LEU A 12 -4.20 10.26 -14.58
N LYS A 13 -4.80 10.98 -15.53
CA LYS A 13 -4.06 11.82 -16.49
C LYS A 13 -3.20 12.87 -15.78
N GLY A 14 -3.78 13.61 -14.83
CA GLY A 14 -3.05 14.63 -14.08
C GLY A 14 -1.90 14.05 -13.25
N ASN A 15 -2.13 12.94 -12.57
CA ASN A 15 -1.09 12.30 -11.76
C ASN A 15 -0.01 11.61 -12.61
N ALA A 16 -0.35 11.10 -13.79
CA ALA A 16 0.61 10.57 -14.75
C ALA A 16 1.59 11.67 -15.23
N GLN A 17 1.09 12.86 -15.56
CA GLN A 17 1.92 14.00 -15.94
C GLN A 17 2.85 14.44 -14.80
N ILE A 18 2.35 14.45 -13.56
CA ILE A 18 3.15 14.75 -12.38
C ILE A 18 4.26 13.70 -12.19
N ALA A 19 3.94 12.42 -12.36
CA ALA A 19 4.91 11.33 -12.25
C ALA A 19 6.00 11.42 -13.33
N GLU A 20 5.62 11.76 -14.56
CA GLU A 20 6.54 12.03 -15.67
C GLU A 20 7.49 13.17 -15.33
N GLN A 21 6.95 14.30 -14.85
CA GLN A 21 7.76 15.45 -14.48
C GLN A 21 8.73 15.11 -13.34
N PHE A 22 8.27 14.49 -12.27
CA PHE A 22 9.15 14.02 -11.20
C PHE A 22 10.22 13.05 -11.67
N GLY A 23 9.88 12.12 -12.59
CA GLY A 23 10.86 11.24 -13.17
C GLY A 23 11.97 12.00 -13.91
N LYS A 24 11.61 12.98 -14.75
CA LYS A 24 12.57 13.85 -15.44
C LYS A 24 13.43 14.65 -14.48
N ASP A 25 12.82 15.20 -13.43
CA ASP A 25 13.52 16.01 -12.41
C ASP A 25 14.50 15.13 -11.61
N ILE A 26 14.10 13.92 -11.21
CA ILE A 26 14.99 12.96 -10.55
C ILE A 26 16.19 12.65 -11.43
N LYS A 27 15.96 12.35 -12.72
CA LYS A 27 17.03 12.08 -13.67
C LYS A 27 18.02 13.24 -13.80
N SER A 28 17.51 14.48 -13.81
CA SER A 28 18.32 15.67 -14.04
C SER A 28 19.03 16.17 -12.79
N TYR A 29 18.37 16.12 -11.63
CA TYR A 29 18.85 16.76 -10.41
C TYR A 29 19.32 15.77 -9.33
N CYS A 30 18.91 14.49 -9.43
CA CYS A 30 19.25 13.46 -8.45
C CYS A 30 19.76 12.18 -9.13
N PRO A 31 20.78 12.23 -10.01
CA PRO A 31 21.22 11.06 -10.80
C PRO A 31 21.71 9.89 -9.92
N ASP A 32 22.19 10.18 -8.71
CA ASP A 32 22.71 9.19 -7.75
C ASP A 32 21.70 8.73 -6.70
N VAL A 33 20.39 9.02 -6.92
CA VAL A 33 19.34 8.60 -5.98
C VAL A 33 19.37 7.07 -5.76
N LYS A 34 19.39 6.67 -4.50
CA LYS A 34 19.49 5.23 -4.16
C LYS A 34 18.15 4.54 -4.23
N HIS A 35 17.08 5.18 -3.77
CA HIS A 35 15.74 4.63 -3.76
C HIS A 35 14.66 5.71 -3.81
N VAL A 36 13.58 5.44 -4.51
CA VAL A 36 12.41 6.32 -4.64
C VAL A 36 11.17 5.56 -4.16
N VAL A 37 10.41 6.15 -3.26
CA VAL A 37 9.10 5.64 -2.82
C VAL A 37 7.99 6.51 -3.40
N VAL A 38 7.16 5.94 -4.25
CA VAL A 38 6.03 6.63 -4.87
C VAL A 38 4.77 6.41 -4.03
N VAL A 39 4.10 7.50 -3.65
CA VAL A 39 2.99 7.46 -2.66
C VAL A 39 1.65 7.87 -3.27
N PHE A 40 1.63 8.61 -4.38
CA PHE A 40 0.40 9.16 -4.94
C PHE A 40 -0.29 8.23 -5.94
N ASN A 41 -1.62 8.18 -5.86
CA ASN A 41 -2.46 7.24 -6.59
C ASN A 41 -2.74 7.65 -8.05
N PRO A 42 -2.93 6.65 -8.96
CA PRO A 42 -2.77 5.22 -8.70
C PRO A 42 -1.30 4.84 -8.66
N ALA A 43 -0.83 4.41 -7.48
CA ALA A 43 0.59 4.25 -7.18
C ALA A 43 1.31 3.30 -8.15
N ASP A 44 0.62 2.25 -8.63
CA ASP A 44 1.18 1.30 -9.60
C ASP A 44 1.58 1.97 -10.90
N ILE A 45 0.70 2.81 -11.44
CA ILE A 45 0.92 3.52 -12.71
C ILE A 45 1.91 4.65 -12.51
N THR A 46 1.75 5.45 -11.47
CA THR A 46 2.66 6.58 -11.20
C THR A 46 4.06 6.11 -10.83
N GLY A 47 4.18 4.97 -10.15
CA GLY A 47 5.46 4.31 -9.88
C GLY A 47 6.17 3.84 -11.14
N LEU A 48 5.44 3.19 -12.06
CA LEU A 48 5.98 2.75 -13.34
C LEU A 48 6.42 3.93 -14.21
N ILE A 49 5.61 4.97 -14.30
CA ILE A 49 5.96 6.20 -15.04
C ILE A 49 7.22 6.83 -14.45
N THR A 50 7.29 7.00 -13.12
CA THR A 50 8.48 7.52 -12.44
C THR A 50 9.71 6.69 -12.74
N LEU A 51 9.61 5.35 -12.68
CA LEU A 51 10.70 4.43 -13.00
C LEU A 51 11.25 4.66 -14.42
N ILE A 52 10.35 4.73 -15.40
CA ILE A 52 10.72 4.88 -16.81
C ILE A 52 11.37 6.25 -17.08
N TYR A 53 10.74 7.34 -16.66
CA TYR A 53 11.24 8.69 -16.96
C TYR A 53 12.47 9.07 -16.15
N ALA A 54 12.64 8.54 -14.96
CA ALA A 54 13.86 8.71 -14.18
C ALA A 54 15.02 7.83 -14.68
N GLY A 55 14.75 6.80 -15.49
CA GLY A 55 15.76 5.86 -15.97
C GLY A 55 16.37 5.02 -14.84
N LEU A 56 15.61 4.77 -13.78
CA LEU A 56 16.05 4.02 -12.61
C LEU A 56 15.94 2.50 -12.85
N LYS A 57 16.70 1.74 -12.07
CA LYS A 57 16.55 0.28 -12.04
C LYS A 57 15.28 -0.11 -11.29
N PRO A 58 14.63 -1.23 -11.62
CA PRO A 58 13.45 -1.73 -10.91
C PRO A 58 13.63 -1.81 -9.39
N SER A 59 14.82 -2.17 -8.90
CA SER A 59 15.15 -2.24 -7.48
C SER A 59 15.26 -0.88 -6.76
N GLN A 60 15.29 0.20 -7.51
CA GLN A 60 15.40 1.57 -6.97
C GLN A 60 14.04 2.25 -6.79
N VAL A 61 12.95 1.63 -7.21
CA VAL A 61 11.61 2.23 -7.11
C VAL A 61 10.66 1.26 -6.43
N SER A 62 9.91 1.76 -5.45
CA SER A 62 8.80 1.04 -4.84
C SER A 62 7.60 1.95 -4.67
N THR A 63 6.41 1.36 -4.53
CA THR A 63 5.18 2.10 -4.27
C THR A 63 4.61 1.74 -2.91
N LEU A 64 3.97 2.71 -2.25
CA LEU A 64 3.40 2.51 -0.93
C LEU A 64 2.07 1.77 -1.02
N ALA A 65 2.07 0.48 -0.65
CA ALA A 65 0.89 -0.39 -0.59
C ALA A 65 0.50 -0.83 0.83
N ALA A 66 1.31 -0.48 1.84
CA ALA A 66 1.21 -1.00 3.20
C ALA A 66 0.00 -0.51 4.02
N LEU A 67 -0.63 0.61 3.64
CA LEU A 67 -1.68 1.25 4.43
C LEU A 67 -2.86 0.33 4.73
N ASP A 68 -3.29 -0.46 3.77
CA ASP A 68 -4.45 -1.33 3.92
C ASP A 68 -4.12 -2.52 4.84
N SER A 69 -2.90 -3.04 4.77
CA SER A 69 -2.41 -4.05 5.71
C SER A 69 -2.33 -3.53 7.15
N THR A 70 -1.95 -2.26 7.35
CA THR A 70 -1.97 -1.64 8.69
C THR A 70 -3.38 -1.37 9.20
N ARG A 71 -4.35 -1.10 8.30
CA ARG A 71 -5.77 -1.02 8.66
C ARG A 71 -6.31 -2.37 9.11
N LEU A 72 -6.01 -3.44 8.38
CA LEU A 72 -6.36 -4.81 8.77
C LEU A 72 -5.83 -5.12 10.18
N ARG A 73 -4.57 -4.81 10.45
CA ARG A 73 -3.95 -4.97 11.77
C ARG A 73 -4.72 -4.23 12.85
N SER A 74 -5.07 -2.97 12.60
CA SER A 74 -5.78 -2.13 13.56
C SER A 74 -7.22 -2.61 13.80
N GLU A 75 -7.94 -3.02 12.77
CA GLU A 75 -9.31 -3.53 12.90
C GLU A 75 -9.36 -4.86 13.64
N LEU A 76 -8.41 -5.78 13.39
CA LEU A 76 -8.29 -7.02 14.15
C LEU A 76 -7.94 -6.77 15.62
N ALA A 77 -7.00 -5.87 15.91
CA ALA A 77 -6.63 -5.53 17.27
C ALA A 77 -7.81 -4.96 18.07
N LYS A 78 -8.63 -4.11 17.45
CA LYS A 78 -9.88 -3.61 18.04
C LYS A 78 -10.89 -4.72 18.28
N TYR A 79 -11.09 -5.59 17.30
CA TYR A 79 -12.07 -6.68 17.37
C TYR A 79 -11.73 -7.65 18.52
N PHE A 80 -10.50 -8.11 18.59
CA PHE A 80 -10.03 -9.04 19.63
C PHE A 80 -9.64 -8.36 20.95
N LYS A 81 -9.67 -7.01 21.02
CA LYS A 81 -9.31 -6.20 22.19
C LYS A 81 -7.90 -6.50 22.72
N ILE A 82 -6.96 -6.66 21.81
CA ILE A 82 -5.54 -6.91 22.09
C ILE A 82 -4.65 -5.81 21.50
N SER A 83 -3.36 -5.82 21.89
CA SER A 83 -2.38 -4.89 21.30
C SER A 83 -2.22 -5.14 19.80
N PRO A 84 -2.08 -4.09 18.97
CA PRO A 84 -1.68 -4.26 17.56
C PRO A 84 -0.39 -5.07 17.39
N ASP A 85 0.50 -5.10 18.36
CA ASP A 85 1.74 -5.85 18.30
C ASP A 85 1.55 -7.37 18.42
N GLU A 86 0.39 -7.81 18.88
CA GLU A 86 0.00 -9.23 18.91
C GLU A 86 -0.64 -9.69 17.60
N ILE A 87 -0.91 -8.76 16.68
CA ILE A 87 -1.39 -9.07 15.32
C ILE A 87 -0.19 -9.01 14.38
N ARG A 88 0.12 -10.13 13.73
CA ARG A 88 1.29 -10.25 12.85
C ARG A 88 0.90 -10.75 11.46
N ASN A 89 1.78 -10.50 10.50
CA ASN A 89 1.68 -10.97 9.12
C ASN A 89 0.37 -10.56 8.40
N CYS A 90 -0.22 -9.42 8.78
CA CYS A 90 -1.36 -8.84 8.07
C CYS A 90 -0.93 -8.46 6.66
N ARG A 91 -1.66 -8.97 5.68
CA ARG A 91 -1.37 -8.69 4.27
C ARG A 91 -2.64 -8.43 3.49
N THR A 92 -2.61 -7.37 2.73
CA THR A 92 -3.61 -7.02 1.74
C THR A 92 -2.91 -6.83 0.40
N TYR A 93 -3.47 -7.33 -0.67
CA TYR A 93 -2.91 -7.26 -2.01
C TYR A 93 -3.96 -6.78 -3.00
N GLY A 94 -3.54 -6.51 -4.23
CA GLY A 94 -4.43 -6.07 -5.31
C GLY A 94 -4.68 -4.57 -5.34
N GLY A 95 -5.70 -4.13 -6.07
CA GLY A 95 -6.02 -2.72 -6.25
C GLY A 95 -6.51 -2.06 -4.98
N HIS A 96 -6.15 -0.80 -4.78
CA HIS A 96 -6.60 0.00 -3.63
C HIS A 96 -8.10 0.36 -3.78
N GLY A 97 -8.97 -0.35 -3.09
CA GLY A 97 -10.44 -0.22 -3.13
C GLY A 97 -11.14 -1.57 -3.29
N GLU A 98 -12.18 -1.64 -4.11
CA GLU A 98 -13.03 -2.84 -4.27
C GLU A 98 -12.27 -4.09 -4.79
N GLN A 99 -11.15 -3.91 -5.44
CA GLN A 99 -10.28 -4.99 -5.93
C GLN A 99 -9.25 -5.46 -4.90
N MET A 100 -9.36 -4.99 -3.66
CA MET A 100 -8.45 -5.37 -2.58
C MET A 100 -8.75 -6.78 -2.10
N ALA A 101 -7.72 -7.62 -2.04
CA ALA A 101 -7.78 -8.93 -1.42
C ALA A 101 -7.21 -8.86 0.01
N VAL A 102 -8.06 -9.14 1.00
CA VAL A 102 -7.71 -9.13 2.43
C VAL A 102 -7.50 -10.56 2.90
N PHE A 103 -6.27 -10.91 3.26
CA PHE A 103 -5.89 -12.29 3.55
C PHE A 103 -5.97 -12.64 5.05
N ALA A 104 -6.76 -13.67 5.37
CA ALA A 104 -6.76 -14.30 6.68
C ALA A 104 -5.63 -15.34 6.84
N SER A 105 -5.26 -16.03 5.75
CA SER A 105 -4.38 -17.20 5.77
C SER A 105 -2.96 -16.93 6.28
N THR A 106 -2.46 -15.71 6.14
CA THR A 106 -1.12 -15.33 6.63
C THR A 106 -1.14 -14.63 7.98
N THR A 107 -2.32 -14.17 8.42
CA THR A 107 -2.45 -13.33 9.61
C THR A 107 -2.47 -14.16 10.89
N LEU A 108 -1.69 -13.74 11.87
CA LEU A 108 -1.66 -14.32 13.21
C LEU A 108 -2.25 -13.33 14.22
N VAL A 109 -3.10 -13.83 15.10
CA VAL A 109 -3.75 -13.12 16.22
C VAL A 109 -3.28 -13.78 17.51
N ALA A 110 -2.49 -13.10 18.32
CA ALA A 110 -1.86 -13.64 19.52
C ALA A 110 -1.17 -15.00 19.25
N GLY A 111 -0.48 -15.12 18.11
CA GLY A 111 0.22 -16.33 17.69
C GLY A 111 -0.65 -17.39 17.02
N ARG A 112 -1.98 -17.25 16.98
CA ARG A 112 -2.91 -18.22 16.38
C ARG A 112 -3.29 -17.79 14.95
N PRO A 113 -3.39 -18.72 13.97
CA PRO A 113 -3.85 -18.38 12.63
C PRO A 113 -5.26 -17.77 12.64
N LEU A 114 -5.44 -16.63 11.98
CA LEU A 114 -6.76 -15.99 11.88
C LEU A 114 -7.79 -16.90 11.19
N SER A 115 -7.34 -17.71 10.22
CA SER A 115 -8.20 -18.68 9.54
C SER A 115 -8.82 -19.74 10.47
N GLU A 116 -8.20 -20.03 11.62
CA GLU A 116 -8.74 -20.96 12.62
C GLU A 116 -9.74 -20.25 13.58
N LEU A 117 -9.66 -18.94 13.69
CA LEU A 117 -10.54 -18.14 14.55
C LEU A 117 -11.84 -17.79 13.84
N ILE A 118 -11.81 -17.63 12.52
CA ILE A 118 -13.02 -17.37 11.71
C ILE A 118 -13.91 -18.62 11.77
N GLY A 119 -15.21 -18.38 12.01
CA GLY A 119 -16.20 -19.44 12.23
C GLY A 119 -16.23 -20.02 13.65
N ARG A 120 -15.26 -19.66 14.52
CA ARG A 120 -15.19 -20.13 15.92
C ARG A 120 -15.31 -18.98 16.93
N GLU A 121 -14.33 -18.08 16.94
CA GLU A 121 -14.24 -16.93 17.85
C GLU A 121 -14.65 -15.63 17.14
N MET A 122 -14.58 -15.61 15.82
CA MET A 122 -15.07 -14.53 14.95
C MET A 122 -16.10 -15.13 13.97
N PRO A 123 -17.39 -14.80 14.08
CA PRO A 123 -18.39 -15.20 13.08
C PRO A 123 -17.96 -14.78 11.67
N GLU A 124 -18.32 -15.57 10.65
CA GLU A 124 -17.99 -15.26 9.25
C GLU A 124 -18.54 -13.90 8.80
N GLY A 125 -19.73 -13.52 9.31
CA GLY A 125 -20.32 -12.20 9.06
C GLY A 125 -19.44 -11.07 9.61
N ASP A 126 -18.91 -11.21 10.83
CA ASP A 126 -18.01 -10.21 11.43
C ASP A 126 -16.70 -10.08 10.64
N TRP A 127 -16.17 -11.21 10.14
CA TRP A 127 -15.02 -11.19 9.26
C TRP A 127 -15.30 -10.44 7.97
N HIS A 128 -16.43 -10.71 7.33
CA HIS A 128 -16.85 -10.00 6.12
C HIS A 128 -16.98 -8.49 6.37
N ASP A 129 -17.65 -8.09 7.45
CA ASP A 129 -17.82 -6.70 7.82
C ASP A 129 -16.46 -6.02 8.11
N LEU A 130 -15.53 -6.74 8.75
CA LEU A 130 -14.17 -6.25 8.99
C LEU A 130 -13.43 -6.02 7.67
N GLN A 131 -13.51 -6.95 6.73
CA GLN A 131 -12.94 -6.79 5.39
C GLN A 131 -13.48 -5.53 4.71
N GLN A 132 -14.79 -5.30 4.75
CA GLN A 132 -15.42 -4.10 4.18
C GLN A 132 -14.91 -2.81 4.85
N ARG A 133 -14.73 -2.80 6.16
CA ARG A 133 -14.14 -1.63 6.87
C ARG A 133 -12.69 -1.36 6.43
N VAL A 134 -11.90 -2.40 6.19
CA VAL A 134 -10.53 -2.25 5.68
C VAL A 134 -10.54 -1.66 4.27
N ILE A 135 -11.37 -2.21 3.37
CA ILE A 135 -11.51 -1.77 1.97
C ILE A 135 -11.96 -0.30 1.90
N GLN A 136 -12.93 0.08 2.72
CA GLN A 136 -13.52 1.43 2.72
C GLN A 136 -12.78 2.42 3.63
N GLY A 137 -11.76 1.98 4.37
CA GLY A 137 -11.11 2.77 5.40
C GLY A 137 -10.53 4.10 4.91
N GLY A 138 -10.05 4.15 3.66
CA GLY A 138 -9.56 5.40 3.04
C GLY A 138 -10.67 6.42 2.81
N LYS A 139 -11.83 5.96 2.32
CA LYS A 139 -13.01 6.81 2.11
C LYS A 139 -13.53 7.33 3.45
N HIS A 140 -13.65 6.47 4.44
CA HIS A 140 -14.12 6.85 5.78
C HIS A 140 -13.27 7.97 6.41
N ILE A 141 -11.94 7.90 6.27
CA ILE A 141 -11.05 8.97 6.75
C ILE A 141 -11.31 10.29 6.00
N ILE A 142 -11.55 10.24 4.69
CA ILE A 142 -11.85 11.44 3.89
C ILE A 142 -13.19 12.03 4.31
N ASP A 143 -14.20 11.20 4.53
CA ASP A 143 -15.54 11.64 4.96
C ASP A 143 -15.48 12.34 6.33
N LEU A 144 -14.67 11.84 7.26
CA LEU A 144 -14.50 12.43 8.60
C LEU A 144 -13.62 13.68 8.63
N ARG A 145 -12.58 13.75 7.80
CA ARG A 145 -11.54 14.80 7.89
C ARG A 145 -11.56 15.80 6.74
N GLY A 146 -12.39 15.58 5.72
CA GLY A 146 -12.41 16.35 4.47
C GLY A 146 -11.15 16.17 3.61
N ARG A 147 -10.21 15.32 4.02
CA ARG A 147 -8.94 15.05 3.30
C ARG A 147 -8.37 13.68 3.62
N SER A 148 -7.51 13.18 2.74
CA SER A 148 -6.78 11.93 2.96
C SER A 148 -5.85 12.02 4.17
N SER A 149 -5.54 10.85 4.78
CA SER A 149 -4.48 10.74 5.79
C SER A 149 -3.12 11.06 5.16
N PHE A 150 -2.23 11.70 5.93
CA PHE A 150 -0.85 11.97 5.51
C PHE A 150 0.18 11.44 6.53
N GLN A 151 -0.19 11.30 7.81
CA GLN A 151 0.74 10.84 8.84
C GLN A 151 1.18 9.39 8.61
N SER A 152 0.22 8.48 8.42
CA SER A 152 0.54 7.06 8.16
C SER A 152 1.31 6.83 6.86
N PRO A 153 0.93 7.46 5.72
CA PRO A 153 1.76 7.42 4.51
C PRO A 153 3.18 7.91 4.72
N ALA A 154 3.37 9.04 5.41
CA ALA A 154 4.70 9.60 5.68
C ALA A 154 5.56 8.64 6.52
N TYR A 155 5.00 8.14 7.62
CA TYR A 155 5.69 7.19 8.51
C TYR A 155 6.11 5.91 7.77
N LEU A 156 5.18 5.30 7.02
CA LEU A 156 5.47 4.06 6.29
C LEU A 156 6.48 4.28 5.16
N SER A 157 6.45 5.43 4.48
CA SER A 157 7.45 5.78 3.47
C SER A 157 8.85 5.90 4.06
N ILE A 158 8.98 6.49 5.25
CA ILE A 158 10.26 6.56 5.97
C ILE A 158 10.74 5.15 6.33
N CYS A 159 9.85 4.27 6.80
CA CYS A 159 10.19 2.88 7.08
C CYS A 159 10.65 2.12 5.82
N MET A 160 10.00 2.34 4.67
CA MET A 160 10.39 1.76 3.39
C MET A 160 11.78 2.24 2.95
N ILE A 161 12.05 3.54 3.03
CA ILE A 161 13.35 4.12 2.69
C ILE A 161 14.42 3.58 3.63
N ALA A 162 14.17 3.53 4.93
CA ALA A 162 15.12 2.98 5.90
C ALA A 162 15.47 1.52 5.59
N ALA A 163 14.49 0.69 5.22
CA ALA A 163 14.73 -0.68 4.80
C ALA A 163 15.55 -0.77 3.51
N ALA A 164 15.23 0.05 2.52
CA ALA A 164 15.97 0.11 1.25
C ALA A 164 17.45 0.56 1.45
N MET A 165 17.72 1.31 2.51
CA MET A 165 19.05 1.75 2.89
C MET A 165 19.80 0.78 3.82
N GLY A 166 19.32 -0.46 3.95
CA GLY A 166 19.95 -1.50 4.76
C GLY A 166 19.57 -1.50 6.23
N GLY A 167 18.53 -0.76 6.60
CA GLY A 167 17.97 -0.77 7.95
C GLY A 167 17.06 -1.99 8.21
N ARG A 168 16.18 -1.85 9.21
CA ARG A 168 15.25 -2.92 9.58
C ARG A 168 14.35 -3.29 8.39
N PRO A 169 14.15 -4.59 8.10
CA PRO A 169 13.29 -5.04 6.99
C PRO A 169 11.87 -4.47 7.09
N PHE A 170 11.33 -4.06 5.96
CA PHE A 170 9.94 -3.60 5.88
C PHE A 170 8.99 -4.79 5.80
N GLY A 171 8.12 -4.93 6.79
CA GLY A 171 7.28 -6.12 6.98
C GLY A 171 5.91 -6.12 6.29
N TYR A 172 5.64 -5.14 5.41
CA TYR A 172 4.36 -5.02 4.71
C TYR A 172 4.53 -5.09 3.20
N PRO A 173 3.46 -5.42 2.44
CA PRO A 173 3.49 -5.38 0.99
C PRO A 173 3.89 -4.01 0.46
N ALA A 174 4.72 -4.01 -0.57
CA ALA A 174 5.12 -2.84 -1.35
C ALA A 174 4.95 -3.16 -2.83
N GLY A 175 4.60 -2.18 -3.65
CA GLY A 175 4.59 -2.37 -5.09
C GLY A 175 6.02 -2.28 -5.63
N VAL A 176 6.43 -3.27 -6.40
CA VAL A 176 7.74 -3.32 -7.05
C VAL A 176 7.59 -3.77 -8.50
N PHE A 177 8.46 -3.28 -9.37
CA PHE A 177 8.51 -3.75 -10.74
C PHE A 177 9.27 -5.08 -10.83
N VAL A 178 8.63 -6.10 -11.38
CA VAL A 178 9.22 -7.43 -11.55
C VAL A 178 9.29 -7.77 -13.02
N HIS A 179 10.46 -8.23 -13.44
CA HIS A 179 10.68 -8.79 -14.76
C HIS A 179 11.45 -10.11 -14.61
N ASN A 180 10.77 -11.21 -14.80
CA ASN A 180 11.35 -12.55 -14.79
C ASN A 180 10.60 -13.46 -15.78
N ASP A 181 10.98 -14.73 -15.87
CA ASP A 181 10.38 -15.70 -16.82
C ASP A 181 8.88 -15.92 -16.59
N ARG A 182 8.43 -15.79 -15.34
CA ARG A 182 7.02 -15.98 -14.95
C ARG A 182 6.20 -14.69 -15.09
N PHE A 183 6.81 -13.54 -14.78
CA PHE A 183 6.17 -12.23 -14.81
C PHE A 183 6.99 -11.29 -15.69
N LYS A 184 6.51 -11.05 -16.91
CA LYS A 184 7.14 -10.11 -17.83
C LYS A 184 6.47 -8.75 -17.71
N HIS A 185 7.24 -7.71 -17.39
CA HIS A 185 6.78 -6.32 -17.29
C HIS A 185 5.60 -6.12 -16.31
N CYS A 186 5.66 -6.75 -15.14
CA CYS A 186 4.60 -6.69 -14.14
C CYS A 186 5.01 -5.87 -12.92
N LEU A 187 4.10 -5.08 -12.40
CA LEU A 187 4.22 -4.44 -11.10
C LEU A 187 3.50 -5.32 -10.09
N LEU A 188 4.24 -5.91 -9.18
CA LEU A 188 3.71 -6.81 -8.15
C LEU A 188 3.79 -6.17 -6.77
N TYR A 189 2.80 -6.44 -5.95
CA TYR A 189 2.87 -6.22 -4.50
C TYR A 189 3.55 -7.43 -3.87
N THR A 190 4.70 -7.22 -3.27
CA THR A 190 5.48 -8.25 -2.58
C THR A 190 5.64 -7.94 -1.11
#